data_e91ad043ab361791f6ccf69c45bf07c7
#
_entry.id   e91ad043ab361791f6ccf69c45bf07c7
#
_cell.length_a   1.000
_cell.length_b   1.000
_cell.length_c   1.000
_cell.angle_alpha   90.00
_cell.angle_beta   90.00
_cell.angle_gamma   90.00
#
_symmetry.space_group_name_H-M   'P 1'
#
loop_
_entity.id
_entity.type
_entity.pdbx_description
1 polymer ?
#
loop_
_entity_poly.entity_id
_entity_poly.type
_entity_poly.pdbx_seq_one_letter_code
_entity_poly.pdbx_strand_id
1 'polypeptide(L)'
;MYKKINIIPGFLIMGLLSLLLVLAGYKIADTNEFKQKGFVQIFDGKSLNGWEGDPAYWRVENGNIVGEITPKTLLKRNSFLMWRGGMPADFELTLEFKITKAGNSGINYRSEELKDIPFALKGYQLDIDGANRYTGQNYEERGRTTLAYRGQKTMIKAQNGESSKGTLQSKIKNNAWTDLTVKGTLGESDALLQKIKSEDWNTCRLVARGNRLKHYINGVLMSDVTDNDKVNGKLKGLLGVQVHVGPPMKVEYRNIMIKQ
;
A
#
# COMPACT_ATOMS: atom_id res chain seq x y z
N MET A 1 -69.96 65.23 -14.48
CA MET A 1 -68.55 65.64 -14.39
C MET A 1 -67.69 64.35 -14.33
N TYR A 2 -67.27 63.85 -15.52
CA TYR A 2 -66.54 62.58 -15.61
C TYR A 2 -65.06 62.84 -15.84
N LYS A 3 -64.20 62.43 -14.91
CA LYS A 3 -62.76 62.52 -15.13
C LYS A 3 -62.26 61.24 -15.84
N LYS A 4 -61.66 61.49 -17.01
CA LYS A 4 -60.95 60.43 -17.77
C LYS A 4 -59.72 60.01 -17.05
N ILE A 5 -59.60 58.68 -16.89
CA ILE A 5 -58.39 58.06 -16.40
C ILE A 5 -57.59 57.60 -17.63
N ASN A 6 -56.38 58.12 -17.81
CA ASN A 6 -55.42 57.66 -18.80
C ASN A 6 -54.73 56.39 -18.33
N ILE A 7 -54.85 55.35 -19.16
CA ILE A 7 -54.11 54.07 -18.94
C ILE A 7 -52.82 54.14 -19.74
N ILE A 8 -51.68 54.07 -19.05
CA ILE A 8 -50.35 53.96 -19.67
C ILE A 8 -50.09 52.47 -19.90
N PRO A 9 -49.67 51.99 -21.05
CA PRO A 9 -49.35 50.60 -21.29
C PRO A 9 -48.02 50.26 -20.62
N GLY A 10 -48.05 49.29 -19.65
CA GLY A 10 -46.90 48.77 -19.00
C GLY A 10 -46.06 47.89 -19.93
N PHE A 11 -44.80 48.22 -20.05
CA PHE A 11 -43.81 47.40 -20.71
C PHE A 11 -43.56 46.10 -19.89
N LEU A 12 -43.81 44.96 -20.53
CA LEU A 12 -43.48 43.64 -19.99
C LEU A 12 -41.97 43.44 -20.14
N ILE A 13 -41.21 43.62 -19.08
CA ILE A 13 -39.79 43.26 -19.02
C ILE A 13 -39.72 41.77 -18.71
N MET A 14 -39.50 40.92 -19.74
CA MET A 14 -39.10 39.54 -19.58
C MET A 14 -37.69 39.50 -19.00
N GLY A 15 -37.60 39.31 -17.69
CA GLY A 15 -36.33 39.00 -17.04
C GLY A 15 -35.91 37.59 -17.42
N LEU A 16 -34.90 37.44 -18.30
CA LEU A 16 -34.16 36.18 -18.47
C LEU A 16 -33.38 35.89 -17.20
N LEU A 17 -33.89 34.96 -16.42
CA LEU A 17 -33.13 34.33 -15.32
C LEU A 17 -32.08 33.42 -15.97
N SER A 18 -30.87 33.90 -16.20
CA SER A 18 -29.72 33.06 -16.55
C SER A 18 -29.32 32.21 -15.34
N LEU A 19 -29.75 30.94 -15.34
CA LEU A 19 -29.32 29.94 -14.40
C LEU A 19 -27.84 29.63 -14.67
N LEU A 20 -26.94 30.30 -13.97
CA LEU A 20 -25.52 29.96 -13.93
C LEU A 20 -25.40 28.62 -13.21
N LEU A 21 -25.38 27.52 -13.97
CA LEU A 21 -24.92 26.22 -13.53
C LEU A 21 -23.42 26.34 -13.20
N VAL A 22 -23.09 26.56 -11.93
CA VAL A 22 -21.75 26.35 -11.41
C VAL A 22 -21.52 24.84 -11.43
N LEU A 23 -21.01 24.33 -12.53
CA LEU A 23 -20.38 23.02 -12.59
C LEU A 23 -19.12 23.11 -11.70
N ALA A 24 -19.28 22.78 -10.43
CA ALA A 24 -18.15 22.44 -9.57
C ALA A 24 -17.44 21.28 -10.27
N GLY A 25 -16.37 21.61 -11.00
CA GLY A 25 -15.49 20.63 -11.61
C GLY A 25 -14.89 19.79 -10.51
N TYR A 26 -15.50 18.64 -10.23
CA TYR A 26 -14.79 17.56 -9.58
C TYR A 26 -13.61 17.24 -10.50
N LYS A 27 -12.42 17.71 -10.14
CA LYS A 27 -11.18 17.16 -10.71
C LYS A 27 -11.21 15.68 -10.38
N ILE A 28 -11.67 14.88 -11.35
CA ILE A 28 -11.32 13.45 -11.38
C ILE A 28 -9.80 13.47 -11.31
N ALA A 29 -9.25 12.94 -10.22
CA ALA A 29 -7.82 12.83 -10.04
C ALA A 29 -7.29 12.17 -11.31
N ASP A 30 -6.46 12.90 -12.03
CA ASP A 30 -6.01 12.53 -13.36
C ASP A 30 -5.22 11.24 -13.23
N THR A 31 -5.79 10.13 -13.74
CA THR A 31 -5.13 8.82 -13.80
C THR A 31 -3.86 8.87 -14.66
N ASN A 32 -3.56 10.02 -15.28
CA ASN A 32 -2.36 10.27 -16.04
C ASN A 32 -1.11 10.58 -15.20
N GLU A 33 -1.23 10.89 -13.91
CA GLU A 33 -0.06 11.13 -13.06
C GLU A 33 0.81 9.85 -12.90
N PHE A 34 0.23 8.66 -13.12
CA PHE A 34 0.93 7.37 -13.09
C PHE A 34 1.44 6.88 -14.46
N LYS A 35 1.19 7.58 -15.56
CA LYS A 35 1.91 7.35 -16.82
C LYS A 35 3.33 7.93 -16.77
N GLN A 36 4.03 7.78 -15.64
CA GLN A 36 5.43 8.15 -15.57
C GLN A 36 6.25 7.26 -16.50
N LYS A 37 7.15 7.89 -17.27
CA LYS A 37 8.04 7.23 -18.23
C LYS A 37 8.74 6.02 -17.59
N GLY A 38 8.47 4.82 -18.10
CA GLY A 38 9.11 3.57 -17.71
C GLY A 38 8.33 2.71 -16.70
N PHE A 39 7.12 3.09 -16.28
CA PHE A 39 6.24 2.20 -15.52
C PHE A 39 5.44 1.28 -16.43
N VAL A 40 5.34 0.01 -16.03
CA VAL A 40 4.53 -1.03 -16.68
C VAL A 40 3.44 -1.47 -15.73
N GLN A 41 2.21 -1.54 -16.22
CA GLN A 41 1.08 -2.06 -15.45
C GLN A 41 1.21 -3.58 -15.31
N ILE A 42 1.10 -4.10 -14.09
CA ILE A 42 1.24 -5.53 -13.77
C ILE A 42 -0.06 -6.16 -13.24
N PHE A 43 -1.14 -5.41 -13.22
CA PHE A 43 -2.50 -5.88 -12.98
C PHE A 43 -3.44 -5.24 -14.00
N ASP A 44 -4.18 -6.06 -14.74
CA ASP A 44 -5.01 -5.64 -15.87
C ASP A 44 -6.39 -5.06 -15.47
N GLY A 45 -6.74 -5.12 -14.18
CA GLY A 45 -8.05 -4.71 -13.66
C GLY A 45 -9.18 -5.70 -13.97
N LYS A 46 -8.90 -6.85 -14.57
CA LYS A 46 -9.92 -7.80 -15.06
C LYS A 46 -9.73 -9.22 -14.56
N SER A 47 -8.49 -9.65 -14.40
CA SER A 47 -8.16 -11.04 -14.06
C SER A 47 -6.93 -11.12 -13.15
N LEU A 48 -6.73 -12.28 -12.52
CA LEU A 48 -5.51 -12.60 -11.79
C LEU A 48 -4.43 -13.21 -12.69
N ASN A 49 -4.50 -13.03 -14.00
CA ASN A 49 -3.46 -13.50 -14.93
C ASN A 49 -2.10 -12.91 -14.53
N GLY A 50 -1.10 -13.78 -14.37
CA GLY A 50 0.22 -13.38 -13.88
C GLY A 50 0.31 -13.22 -12.36
N TRP A 51 -0.75 -13.55 -11.64
CA TRP A 51 -0.81 -13.57 -10.17
C TRP A 51 -1.26 -14.94 -9.69
N GLU A 52 -0.71 -15.41 -8.59
CA GLU A 52 -1.03 -16.72 -7.99
C GLU A 52 -1.22 -16.61 -6.48
N GLY A 53 -2.33 -17.14 -6.00
CA GLY A 53 -2.72 -17.17 -4.59
C GLY A 53 -3.89 -18.11 -4.37
N ASP A 54 -4.26 -18.31 -3.11
CA ASP A 54 -5.39 -19.18 -2.76
C ASP A 54 -6.73 -18.54 -3.21
N PRO A 55 -7.49 -19.18 -4.12
CA PRO A 55 -8.75 -18.63 -4.62
C PRO A 55 -9.85 -18.54 -3.55
N ALA A 56 -9.66 -19.16 -2.39
CA ALA A 56 -10.57 -18.99 -1.26
C ALA A 56 -10.53 -17.57 -0.68
N TYR A 57 -9.44 -16.84 -0.90
CA TYR A 57 -9.22 -15.50 -0.35
C TYR A 57 -9.08 -14.42 -1.41
N TRP A 58 -8.61 -14.77 -2.62
CA TRP A 58 -8.24 -13.80 -3.64
C TRP A 58 -9.14 -13.87 -4.87
N ARG A 59 -9.64 -12.72 -5.33
CA ARG A 59 -10.43 -12.56 -6.55
C ARG A 59 -10.25 -11.18 -7.16
N VAL A 60 -10.80 -10.98 -8.34
CA VAL A 60 -11.01 -9.65 -8.92
C VAL A 60 -12.47 -9.24 -8.75
N GLU A 61 -12.69 -8.02 -8.27
CA GLU A 61 -14.03 -7.46 -8.08
C GLU A 61 -13.97 -5.94 -8.35
N ASN A 62 -14.86 -5.43 -9.20
CA ASN A 62 -14.96 -4.01 -9.55
C ASN A 62 -13.62 -3.39 -10.02
N GLY A 63 -12.82 -4.14 -10.77
CA GLY A 63 -11.52 -3.66 -11.27
C GLY A 63 -10.38 -3.69 -10.25
N ASN A 64 -10.59 -4.28 -9.08
CA ASN A 64 -9.61 -4.37 -7.99
C ASN A 64 -9.21 -5.83 -7.74
N ILE A 65 -7.98 -6.07 -7.34
CA ILE A 65 -7.62 -7.29 -6.61
C ILE A 65 -8.23 -7.17 -5.22
N VAL A 66 -9.00 -8.16 -4.81
CA VAL A 66 -9.64 -8.25 -3.50
C VAL A 66 -9.06 -9.42 -2.74
N GLY A 67 -8.54 -9.15 -1.55
CA GLY A 67 -8.20 -10.13 -0.53
C GLY A 67 -9.22 -10.06 0.60
N GLU A 68 -9.87 -11.18 0.92
CA GLU A 68 -10.94 -11.19 1.91
C GLU A 68 -10.91 -12.43 2.80
N ILE A 69 -11.06 -12.18 4.10
CA ILE A 69 -11.26 -13.20 5.12
C ILE A 69 -12.68 -12.99 5.68
N THR A 70 -13.50 -14.02 5.59
CA THR A 70 -14.87 -14.01 6.14
C THR A 70 -14.93 -14.89 7.41
N PRO A 71 -16.01 -14.83 8.20
CA PRO A 71 -16.20 -15.78 9.32
C PRO A 71 -16.15 -17.25 8.91
N LYS A 72 -16.42 -17.55 7.63
CA LYS A 72 -16.39 -18.92 7.08
C LYS A 72 -15.02 -19.34 6.53
N THR A 73 -14.14 -18.37 6.28
CA THR A 73 -12.81 -18.57 5.64
C THR A 73 -11.67 -18.08 6.52
N LEU A 74 -11.75 -18.29 7.84
CA LEU A 74 -10.71 -17.86 8.76
C LEU A 74 -9.38 -18.52 8.43
N LEU A 75 -8.31 -17.70 8.36
CA LEU A 75 -6.95 -18.16 8.12
C LEU A 75 -6.33 -18.77 9.38
N LYS A 76 -5.56 -19.82 9.17
CA LYS A 76 -4.66 -20.40 10.20
C LYS A 76 -3.25 -19.77 10.15
N ARG A 77 -2.90 -19.11 9.05
CA ARG A 77 -1.61 -18.45 8.78
C ARG A 77 -1.77 -17.42 7.66
N ASN A 78 -0.84 -16.47 7.58
CA ASN A 78 -0.80 -15.49 6.50
C ASN A 78 -0.75 -16.16 5.13
N SER A 79 -1.53 -15.64 4.18
CA SER A 79 -1.58 -16.11 2.80
C SER A 79 -1.33 -14.93 1.84
N PHE A 80 -0.67 -15.23 0.72
CA PHE A 80 -0.20 -14.21 -0.20
C PHE A 80 -0.74 -14.45 -1.61
N LEU A 81 -1.03 -13.35 -2.31
CA LEU A 81 -1.18 -13.33 -3.75
C LEU A 81 0.16 -12.86 -4.35
N MET A 82 0.82 -13.71 -5.10
CA MET A 82 2.17 -13.52 -5.62
C MET A 82 2.14 -13.13 -7.09
N TRP A 83 2.87 -12.08 -7.45
CA TRP A 83 3.10 -11.74 -8.85
C TRP A 83 4.14 -12.67 -9.47
N ARG A 84 3.78 -13.33 -10.58
CA ARG A 84 4.62 -14.31 -11.28
C ARG A 84 5.37 -13.71 -12.48
N GLY A 85 5.26 -12.38 -12.71
CA GLY A 85 5.91 -11.71 -13.85
C GLY A 85 7.41 -11.48 -13.69
N GLY A 86 8.01 -11.87 -12.56
CA GLY A 86 9.45 -11.77 -12.35
C GLY A 86 9.88 -11.66 -10.89
N MET A 87 11.19 -11.47 -10.70
CA MET A 87 11.84 -11.29 -9.40
C MET A 87 12.66 -9.99 -9.44
N PRO A 88 12.02 -8.81 -9.32
CA PRO A 88 12.70 -7.54 -9.46
C PRO A 88 13.79 -7.35 -8.40
N ALA A 89 14.93 -6.80 -8.84
CA ALA A 89 16.03 -6.40 -7.97
C ALA A 89 15.88 -4.93 -7.56
N ASP A 90 16.27 -4.02 -8.43
CA ASP A 90 16.04 -2.59 -8.25
C ASP A 90 14.73 -2.21 -8.95
N PHE A 91 13.82 -1.61 -8.22
CA PHE A 91 12.51 -1.27 -8.77
C PHE A 91 11.84 -0.14 -8.00
N GLU A 92 10.82 0.40 -8.63
CA GLU A 92 9.83 1.27 -8.04
C GLU A 92 8.44 0.70 -8.31
N LEU A 93 7.67 0.46 -7.26
CA LEU A 93 6.30 -0.05 -7.33
C LEU A 93 5.35 1.05 -6.88
N THR A 94 4.28 1.27 -7.64
CA THR A 94 3.17 2.13 -7.24
C THR A 94 1.87 1.35 -7.29
N LEU A 95 0.98 1.60 -6.34
CA LEU A 95 -0.36 1.03 -6.32
C LEU A 95 -1.27 1.87 -5.42
N GLU A 96 -2.55 1.58 -5.46
CA GLU A 96 -3.52 2.09 -4.49
C GLU A 96 -4.06 0.91 -3.67
N PHE A 97 -4.30 1.16 -2.38
CA PHE A 97 -4.93 0.19 -1.49
C PHE A 97 -6.05 0.82 -0.66
N LYS A 98 -7.02 0.00 -0.29
CA LYS A 98 -8.07 0.30 0.69
C LYS A 98 -8.26 -0.93 1.56
N ILE A 99 -8.39 -0.74 2.87
CA ILE A 99 -8.49 -1.83 3.85
C ILE A 99 -9.53 -1.51 4.92
N THR A 100 -10.29 -2.52 5.34
CA THR A 100 -11.23 -2.40 6.46
C THR A 100 -10.50 -2.19 7.78
N LYS A 101 -11.13 -1.51 8.73
CA LYS A 101 -10.53 -1.11 10.01
C LYS A 101 -9.90 -2.25 10.81
N ALA A 102 -10.50 -3.45 10.77
CA ALA A 102 -9.97 -4.64 11.46
C ALA A 102 -8.88 -5.38 10.66
N GLY A 103 -8.62 -4.95 9.41
CA GLY A 103 -7.73 -5.65 8.50
C GLY A 103 -6.26 -5.45 8.84
N ASN A 104 -5.47 -6.47 8.50
CA ASN A 104 -4.01 -6.41 8.45
C ASN A 104 -3.54 -7.04 7.15
N SER A 105 -2.61 -6.38 6.48
CA SER A 105 -2.11 -6.72 5.18
C SER A 105 -0.69 -6.17 4.98
N GLY A 106 -0.14 -6.34 3.78
CA GLY A 106 1.16 -5.78 3.43
C GLY A 106 1.52 -6.03 1.98
N ILE A 107 2.49 -5.27 1.50
CA ILE A 107 3.10 -5.46 0.19
C ILE A 107 4.47 -6.08 0.41
N ASN A 108 4.59 -7.36 0.07
CA ASN A 108 5.84 -8.10 0.17
C ASN A 108 6.68 -7.90 -1.09
N TYR A 109 7.99 -7.80 -0.90
CA TYR A 109 8.93 -7.61 -1.99
C TYR A 109 10.30 -8.23 -1.67
N ARG A 110 11.06 -8.54 -2.74
CA ARG A 110 12.33 -9.27 -2.63
C ARG A 110 12.19 -10.51 -1.76
N SER A 111 11.02 -11.16 -1.87
CA SER A 111 10.64 -12.30 -1.03
C SER A 111 10.95 -13.61 -1.70
N GLU A 112 11.18 -14.63 -0.88
CA GLU A 112 11.21 -16.03 -1.28
C GLU A 112 9.89 -16.72 -0.97
N GLU A 113 9.45 -17.60 -1.85
CA GLU A 113 8.31 -18.48 -1.61
C GLU A 113 8.74 -19.68 -0.78
N LEU A 114 7.97 -20.00 0.26
CA LEU A 114 8.25 -21.15 1.13
C LEU A 114 7.60 -22.40 0.54
N LYS A 115 8.43 -23.37 0.12
CA LYS A 115 7.96 -24.60 -0.54
C LYS A 115 7.06 -25.46 0.35
N ASP A 116 7.31 -25.46 1.65
CA ASP A 116 6.59 -26.30 2.61
C ASP A 116 5.29 -25.68 3.14
N ILE A 117 5.00 -24.44 2.74
CA ILE A 117 3.83 -23.68 3.19
C ILE A 117 3.16 -23.07 1.97
N PRO A 118 2.00 -23.58 1.53
CA PRO A 118 1.30 -23.02 0.38
C PRO A 118 1.03 -21.51 0.52
N PHE A 119 1.27 -20.79 -0.55
CA PHE A 119 1.03 -19.36 -0.67
C PHE A 119 1.70 -18.52 0.44
N ALA A 120 2.88 -18.93 0.90
CA ALA A 120 3.62 -18.22 1.93
C ALA A 120 4.89 -17.56 1.37
N LEU A 121 5.09 -16.30 1.73
CA LEU A 121 6.28 -15.52 1.44
C LEU A 121 7.10 -15.25 2.71
N LYS A 122 8.42 -15.11 2.52
CA LYS A 122 9.37 -14.60 3.49
C LYS A 122 10.20 -13.51 2.84
N GLY A 123 10.25 -12.32 3.44
CA GLY A 123 11.01 -11.19 2.91
C GLY A 123 10.48 -9.85 3.41
N TYR A 124 10.98 -8.75 2.80
CA TYR A 124 10.57 -7.40 3.20
C TYR A 124 9.09 -7.15 2.92
N GLN A 125 8.49 -6.32 3.77
CA GLN A 125 7.09 -5.94 3.68
C GLN A 125 6.89 -4.45 4.01
N LEU A 126 6.14 -3.76 3.18
CA LEU A 126 5.50 -2.52 3.54
C LEU A 126 4.19 -2.89 4.24
N ASP A 127 4.10 -2.63 5.53
CA ASP A 127 2.92 -2.96 6.31
C ASP A 127 1.73 -2.06 5.98
N ILE A 128 0.56 -2.67 5.95
CA ILE A 128 -0.76 -2.04 5.79
C ILE A 128 -1.67 -2.58 6.89
N ASP A 129 -2.15 -1.68 7.76
CA ASP A 129 -3.01 -2.03 8.89
C ASP A 129 -4.22 -1.07 8.91
N GLY A 130 -5.43 -1.60 8.93
CA GLY A 130 -6.65 -0.80 8.91
C GLY A 130 -6.85 0.07 10.14
N ALA A 131 -6.28 -0.32 11.30
CA ALA A 131 -6.20 0.52 12.48
C ALA A 131 -5.03 1.55 12.40
N ASN A 132 -4.25 1.52 11.32
CA ASN A 132 -3.12 2.38 11.03
C ASN A 132 -2.00 2.41 12.09
N ARG A 133 -1.89 1.37 12.90
CA ARG A 133 -0.79 1.22 13.88
C ARG A 133 0.54 1.00 13.19
N TYR A 134 0.53 0.17 12.13
CA TYR A 134 1.73 -0.33 11.44
C TYR A 134 1.90 0.22 10.03
N THR A 135 0.85 0.81 9.42
CA THR A 135 0.89 1.28 8.03
C THR A 135 2.10 2.19 7.78
N GLY A 136 2.90 1.81 6.78
CA GLY A 136 4.10 2.53 6.34
C GLY A 136 5.41 2.11 7.00
N GLN A 137 5.38 1.24 8.04
CA GLN A 137 6.62 0.67 8.59
C GLN A 137 7.27 -0.31 7.62
N ASN A 138 8.57 -0.58 7.82
CA ASN A 138 9.29 -1.63 7.11
C ASN A 138 9.41 -2.85 8.02
N TYR A 139 8.81 -3.95 7.60
CA TYR A 139 8.81 -5.23 8.27
C TYR A 139 9.50 -6.29 7.41
N GLU A 140 9.98 -7.35 8.00
CA GLU A 140 10.44 -8.53 7.28
C GLU A 140 9.65 -9.75 7.73
N GLU A 141 8.71 -10.16 6.90
CA GLU A 141 7.83 -11.30 7.13
C GLU A 141 8.64 -12.59 7.29
N ARG A 142 8.41 -13.31 8.38
CA ARG A 142 9.12 -14.55 8.74
C ARG A 142 10.64 -14.42 8.84
N GLY A 143 11.13 -13.19 9.01
CA GLY A 143 12.54 -12.86 9.10
C GLY A 143 12.86 -12.06 10.37
N ARG A 144 13.52 -10.91 10.17
CA ARG A 144 14.00 -10.02 11.23
C ARG A 144 12.91 -9.15 11.88
N THR A 145 11.66 -9.25 11.43
CA THR A 145 10.51 -8.47 11.93
C THR A 145 10.64 -6.97 11.62
N THR A 146 10.29 -6.06 12.52
CA THR A 146 10.33 -4.62 12.24
C THR A 146 11.76 -4.12 12.06
N LEU A 147 12.05 -3.58 10.88
CA LEU A 147 13.33 -2.97 10.51
C LEU A 147 13.33 -1.45 10.65
N ALA A 148 12.17 -0.82 10.51
CA ALA A 148 11.94 0.60 10.78
C ALA A 148 10.46 0.82 11.09
N TYR A 149 10.16 1.48 12.18
CA TYR A 149 8.81 1.98 12.46
C TYR A 149 8.50 3.18 11.55
N ARG A 150 7.21 3.50 11.41
CA ARG A 150 6.78 4.74 10.75
C ARG A 150 7.46 5.94 11.40
N GLY A 151 8.05 6.81 10.57
CA GLY A 151 8.82 7.98 10.99
C GLY A 151 10.32 7.73 11.16
N GLN A 152 10.79 6.50 10.99
CA GLN A 152 12.21 6.19 11.19
C GLN A 152 13.01 6.09 9.90
N LYS A 153 14.24 6.60 9.96
CA LYS A 153 15.34 6.28 9.06
C LYS A 153 16.33 5.39 9.81
N THR A 154 16.51 4.13 9.34
CA THR A 154 17.36 3.14 10.01
C THR A 154 18.47 2.64 9.12
N MET A 155 19.52 2.15 9.75
CA MET A 155 20.62 1.41 9.14
C MET A 155 20.78 0.07 9.85
N ILE A 156 20.50 -1.02 9.15
CA ILE A 156 20.72 -2.39 9.65
C ILE A 156 22.21 -2.67 9.60
N LYS A 157 22.76 -3.19 10.69
CA LYS A 157 24.17 -3.52 10.78
C LYS A 157 24.50 -4.79 9.98
N ALA A 158 25.69 -4.79 9.40
CA ALA A 158 26.21 -6.01 8.77
C ALA A 158 26.26 -7.16 9.78
N GLN A 159 25.85 -8.33 9.33
CA GLN A 159 25.93 -9.57 10.10
C GLN A 159 27.11 -10.40 9.60
N ASN A 160 27.75 -11.11 10.54
CA ASN A 160 28.81 -12.07 10.25
C ASN A 160 28.29 -13.48 10.56
N GLY A 161 28.67 -14.46 9.76
CA GLY A 161 28.29 -15.85 9.94
C GLY A 161 27.03 -16.25 9.20
N GLU A 162 26.51 -17.45 9.48
CA GLU A 162 25.33 -17.99 8.82
C GLU A 162 24.04 -17.57 9.52
N SER A 163 22.99 -17.37 8.72
CA SER A 163 21.66 -17.12 9.26
C SER A 163 21.06 -18.42 9.78
N SER A 164 20.74 -18.47 11.06
CA SER A 164 19.94 -19.52 11.66
C SER A 164 18.69 -18.96 12.33
N LYS A 165 17.68 -19.79 12.51
CA LYS A 165 16.45 -19.37 13.23
C LYS A 165 16.77 -18.89 14.65
N GLY A 166 17.68 -19.57 15.36
CA GLY A 166 18.10 -19.17 16.72
C GLY A 166 18.81 -17.81 16.71
N THR A 167 19.71 -17.57 15.74
CA THR A 167 20.40 -16.29 15.58
C THR A 167 19.42 -15.16 15.30
N LEU A 168 18.43 -15.38 14.42
CA LEU A 168 17.38 -14.38 14.17
C LEU A 168 16.59 -14.07 15.44
N GLN A 169 16.08 -15.09 16.12
CA GLN A 169 15.28 -14.94 17.33
C GLN A 169 16.01 -14.21 18.46
N SER A 170 17.30 -14.47 18.64
CA SER A 170 18.12 -13.82 19.68
C SER A 170 18.25 -12.30 19.47
N LYS A 171 18.11 -11.83 18.24
CA LYS A 171 18.23 -10.42 17.85
C LYS A 171 16.86 -9.71 17.64
N ILE A 172 15.76 -10.40 17.94
CA ILE A 172 14.41 -9.82 17.88
C ILE A 172 13.94 -9.56 19.31
N LYS A 173 13.55 -8.31 19.59
CA LYS A 173 12.92 -7.91 20.85
C LYS A 173 11.66 -7.11 20.56
N ASN A 174 10.56 -7.45 21.21
CA ASN A 174 9.27 -6.77 21.02
C ASN A 174 8.87 -6.66 19.53
N ASN A 175 9.03 -7.75 18.79
CA ASN A 175 8.77 -7.82 17.35
C ASN A 175 9.57 -6.81 16.51
N ALA A 176 10.76 -6.43 16.94
CA ALA A 176 11.66 -5.53 16.23
C ALA A 176 13.10 -6.05 16.23
N TRP A 177 13.79 -5.83 15.11
CA TRP A 177 15.20 -6.14 14.96
C TRP A 177 16.06 -5.22 15.81
N THR A 178 16.94 -5.76 16.62
CA THR A 178 17.75 -4.96 17.57
C THR A 178 19.09 -4.52 16.97
N ASP A 179 19.58 -5.22 15.94
CA ASP A 179 20.91 -4.95 15.37
C ASP A 179 20.86 -3.90 14.26
N LEU A 180 20.37 -2.75 14.63
CA LEU A 180 20.23 -1.56 13.78
C LEU A 180 20.63 -0.29 14.51
N THR A 181 20.76 0.78 13.74
CA THR A 181 20.93 2.16 14.25
C THR A 181 19.86 3.04 13.65
N VAL A 182 19.11 3.76 14.48
CA VAL A 182 18.21 4.84 14.03
C VAL A 182 19.08 6.02 13.64
N LYS A 183 19.05 6.39 12.35
CA LYS A 183 19.87 7.45 11.75
C LYS A 183 19.19 8.81 11.71
N GLY A 184 17.88 8.84 11.98
CA GLY A 184 17.11 10.10 12.01
C GLY A 184 15.63 9.84 11.99
N THR A 185 14.87 10.92 12.14
CA THR A 185 13.41 10.95 12.02
C THR A 185 12.98 11.47 10.64
N LEU A 186 11.85 10.98 10.17
CA LEU A 186 11.14 11.46 8.98
C LEU A 186 9.90 12.28 9.39
N GLY A 187 9.69 12.46 10.67
CA GLY A 187 8.56 13.10 11.32
C GLY A 187 8.00 12.22 12.44
N GLU A 188 7.23 12.84 13.31
CA GLU A 188 6.57 12.12 14.40
C GLU A 188 5.52 11.15 13.86
N SER A 189 5.47 9.93 14.42
CA SER A 189 4.61 8.84 13.94
C SER A 189 3.13 9.25 13.87
N ASP A 190 2.64 10.01 14.85
CA ASP A 190 1.24 10.45 14.90
C ASP A 190 0.95 11.54 13.86
N ALA A 191 1.89 12.42 13.57
CA ALA A 191 1.77 13.40 12.50
C ALA A 191 1.75 12.73 11.11
N LEU A 192 2.55 11.68 10.92
CA LEU A 192 2.56 10.87 9.71
C LEU A 192 1.28 10.02 9.58
N LEU A 193 0.74 9.54 10.70
CA LEU A 193 -0.54 8.83 10.75
C LEU A 193 -1.69 9.65 10.14
N GLN A 194 -1.74 10.96 10.41
CA GLN A 194 -2.77 11.85 9.85
C GLN A 194 -2.73 11.98 8.32
N LYS A 195 -1.68 11.49 7.68
CA LYS A 195 -1.57 11.45 6.21
C LYS A 195 -2.21 10.19 5.60
N ILE A 196 -2.63 9.22 6.43
CA ILE A 196 -3.21 7.95 6.02
C ILE A 196 -4.73 8.03 6.16
N LYS A 197 -5.45 7.72 5.09
CA LYS A 197 -6.92 7.73 5.09
C LYS A 197 -7.43 6.39 5.61
N SER A 198 -8.29 6.43 6.65
CA SER A 198 -8.92 5.23 7.19
C SER A 198 -10.04 4.75 6.27
N GLU A 199 -10.07 3.45 5.96
CA GLU A 199 -11.09 2.78 5.16
C GLU A 199 -11.34 3.43 3.78
N ASP A 200 -10.38 4.20 3.27
CA ASP A 200 -10.42 4.86 1.97
C ASP A 200 -9.15 4.56 1.17
N TRP A 201 -9.14 4.95 -0.11
CA TRP A 201 -8.03 4.74 -1.02
C TRP A 201 -6.80 5.55 -0.63
N ASN A 202 -5.70 4.86 -0.42
CA ASN A 202 -4.37 5.43 -0.20
C ASN A 202 -3.44 5.04 -1.35
N THR A 203 -2.62 5.97 -1.81
CA THR A 203 -1.54 5.64 -2.74
C THR A 203 -0.34 5.10 -1.97
N CYS A 204 0.27 4.05 -2.50
CA CYS A 204 1.53 3.51 -2.02
C CYS A 204 2.60 3.65 -3.10
N ARG A 205 3.80 4.05 -2.71
CA ARG A 205 5.00 3.97 -3.54
C ARG A 205 6.11 3.32 -2.73
N LEU A 206 6.68 2.25 -3.27
CA LEU A 206 7.78 1.50 -2.71
C LEU A 206 8.99 1.63 -3.63
N VAL A 207 10.14 2.00 -3.09
CA VAL A 207 11.39 2.13 -3.83
C VAL A 207 12.43 1.21 -3.19
N ALA A 208 12.94 0.26 -3.97
CA ALA A 208 14.04 -0.61 -3.60
C ALA A 208 15.19 -0.40 -4.59
N ARG A 209 16.31 0.15 -4.13
CA ARG A 209 17.51 0.38 -4.94
C ARG A 209 18.77 -0.02 -4.17
N GLY A 210 19.53 -0.98 -4.71
CA GLY A 210 20.62 -1.61 -3.97
C GLY A 210 20.10 -2.11 -2.62
N ASN A 211 20.74 -1.72 -1.54
CA ASN A 211 20.35 -2.08 -0.17
C ASN A 211 19.45 -1.04 0.52
N ARG A 212 18.92 -0.04 -0.22
CA ARG A 212 18.05 1.00 0.35
C ARG A 212 16.60 0.79 -0.02
N LEU A 213 15.73 0.82 0.99
CA LEU A 213 14.31 0.53 0.93
C LEU A 213 13.52 1.72 1.48
N LYS A 214 12.60 2.28 0.68
CA LYS A 214 11.79 3.43 1.08
C LYS A 214 10.32 3.16 0.86
N HIS A 215 9.51 3.45 1.86
CA HIS A 215 8.06 3.30 1.82
C HIS A 215 7.38 4.67 1.89
N TYR A 216 6.49 4.93 0.94
CA TYR A 216 5.70 6.16 0.88
C TYR A 216 4.22 5.83 0.90
N ILE A 217 3.45 6.60 1.67
CA ILE A 217 1.98 6.58 1.65
C ILE A 217 1.50 7.99 1.35
N ASN A 218 0.61 8.14 0.37
CA ASN A 218 0.07 9.41 -0.08
C ASN A 218 1.16 10.48 -0.36
N GLY A 219 2.27 10.04 -1.00
CA GLY A 219 3.41 10.88 -1.32
C GLY A 219 4.36 11.16 -0.17
N VAL A 220 4.04 10.77 1.06
CA VAL A 220 4.85 11.02 2.27
C VAL A 220 5.74 9.83 2.58
N LEU A 221 7.05 10.07 2.80
CA LEU A 221 8.02 9.04 3.19
C LEU A 221 7.73 8.59 4.64
N MET A 222 7.40 7.31 4.80
CA MET A 222 7.01 6.72 6.08
C MET A 222 8.14 5.96 6.76
N SER A 223 9.00 5.29 5.98
CA SER A 223 10.19 4.60 6.48
C SER A 223 11.31 4.59 5.44
N ASP A 224 12.56 4.59 5.88
CA ASP A 224 13.76 4.58 5.04
C ASP A 224 14.82 3.67 5.69
N VAL A 225 15.03 2.51 5.10
CA VAL A 225 15.96 1.48 5.61
C VAL A 225 17.17 1.39 4.68
N THR A 226 18.37 1.41 5.25
CA THR A 226 19.60 0.96 4.58
C THR A 226 20.01 -0.38 5.20
N ASP A 227 19.93 -1.46 4.44
CA ASP A 227 20.19 -2.80 4.92
C ASP A 227 21.60 -3.26 4.54
N ASN A 228 22.53 -3.27 5.51
CA ASN A 228 23.88 -3.76 5.30
C ASN A 228 24.05 -5.24 5.68
N ASP A 229 22.98 -5.91 6.12
CA ASP A 229 23.01 -7.33 6.46
C ASP A 229 22.96 -8.19 5.17
N LYS A 230 24.14 -8.63 4.72
CA LYS A 230 24.26 -9.50 3.55
C LYS A 230 23.87 -10.95 3.81
N VAL A 231 23.69 -11.34 5.07
CA VAL A 231 23.31 -12.70 5.47
C VAL A 231 21.80 -12.90 5.33
N ASN A 232 21.01 -11.97 5.83
CA ASN A 232 19.56 -12.06 5.85
C ASN A 232 18.90 -11.20 4.77
N GLY A 233 19.49 -10.04 4.44
CA GLY A 233 18.96 -9.12 3.45
C GLY A 233 18.94 -9.70 2.03
N LYS A 234 17.95 -9.32 1.23
CA LYS A 234 17.76 -9.79 -0.14
C LYS A 234 17.80 -8.61 -1.12
N LEU A 235 18.47 -8.79 -2.25
CA LEU A 235 18.57 -7.77 -3.30
C LEU A 235 17.59 -8.01 -4.46
N LYS A 236 16.93 -9.17 -4.52
CA LYS A 236 15.90 -9.52 -5.51
C LYS A 236 14.95 -10.55 -4.95
N GLY A 237 13.79 -10.72 -5.53
CA GLY A 237 12.81 -11.73 -5.15
C GLY A 237 11.40 -11.38 -5.61
N LEU A 238 10.43 -12.20 -5.22
CA LEU A 238 9.03 -12.07 -5.57
C LEU A 238 8.39 -10.82 -4.97
N LEU A 239 7.34 -10.35 -5.65
CA LEU A 239 6.36 -9.40 -5.15
C LEU A 239 5.08 -10.13 -4.77
N GLY A 240 4.38 -9.65 -3.76
CA GLY A 240 3.07 -10.16 -3.39
C GLY A 240 2.33 -9.23 -2.44
N VAL A 241 1.04 -9.52 -2.26
CA VAL A 241 0.17 -8.84 -1.29
C VAL A 241 -0.42 -9.85 -0.34
N GLN A 242 -0.69 -9.44 0.90
CA GLN A 242 -1.01 -10.33 2.02
C GLN A 242 -2.49 -10.22 2.44
N VAL A 243 -3.10 -11.35 2.84
CA VAL A 243 -4.16 -11.41 3.84
C VAL A 243 -3.59 -12.03 5.11
N HIS A 244 -3.74 -11.33 6.22
CA HIS A 244 -3.11 -11.68 7.50
C HIS A 244 -4.07 -12.46 8.39
N VAL A 245 -3.58 -13.47 9.09
CA VAL A 245 -4.35 -14.20 10.11
C VAL A 245 -4.94 -13.24 11.14
N GLY A 246 -6.24 -13.35 11.38
CA GLY A 246 -6.92 -12.42 12.28
C GLY A 246 -8.44 -12.46 12.11
N PRO A 247 -9.13 -11.40 12.52
CA PRO A 247 -10.56 -11.27 12.33
C PRO A 247 -10.93 -11.17 10.85
N PRO A 248 -12.22 -11.31 10.50
CA PRO A 248 -12.71 -11.03 9.16
C PRO A 248 -12.28 -9.65 8.69
N MET A 249 -11.80 -9.57 7.44
CA MET A 249 -11.27 -8.36 6.85
C MET A 249 -11.42 -8.36 5.33
N LYS A 250 -11.36 -7.18 4.72
CA LYS A 250 -11.22 -7.00 3.28
C LYS A 250 -10.12 -5.97 2.99
N VAL A 251 -9.25 -6.31 2.03
CA VAL A 251 -8.29 -5.38 1.44
C VAL A 251 -8.48 -5.37 -0.07
N GLU A 252 -8.34 -4.19 -0.66
CA GLU A 252 -8.48 -3.99 -2.10
C GLU A 252 -7.22 -3.30 -2.64
N TYR A 253 -6.76 -3.72 -3.82
CA TYR A 253 -5.61 -3.15 -4.52
C TYR A 253 -5.96 -2.85 -5.97
N ARG A 254 -5.47 -1.73 -6.50
CA ARG A 254 -5.63 -1.35 -7.91
C ARG A 254 -4.46 -0.52 -8.42
N ASN A 255 -4.44 -0.23 -9.72
CA ASN A 255 -3.44 0.63 -10.38
C ASN A 255 -2.01 0.20 -10.06
N ILE A 256 -1.75 -1.13 -10.12
CA ILE A 256 -0.46 -1.70 -9.74
C ILE A 256 0.50 -1.57 -10.91
N MET A 257 1.54 -0.78 -10.74
CA MET A 257 2.55 -0.49 -11.77
C MET A 257 3.96 -0.64 -11.21
N ILE A 258 4.86 -1.17 -12.01
CA ILE A 258 6.28 -1.36 -11.67
C ILE A 258 7.18 -0.68 -12.70
N LYS A 259 8.31 -0.15 -12.21
CA LYS A 259 9.43 0.31 -13.01
C LYS A 259 10.70 -0.39 -12.52
N GLN A 260 11.43 -1.01 -13.42
CA GLN A 260 12.68 -1.69 -13.16
C GLN A 260 13.84 -0.96 -13.84
#